data_bda99b48ed7bb281997737ee54de8894
#
_entry.id   bda99b48ed7bb281997737ee54de8894
#
_cell.length_a   1.000
_cell.length_b   1.000
_cell.length_c   1.000
_cell.angle_alpha   90.00
_cell.angle_beta   90.00
_cell.angle_gamma   90.00
#
_symmetry.space_group_name_H-M   'P 1'
#
loop_
_entity.id
_entity.type
_entity.pdbx_description
1 polymer ?
#
loop_
_entity_poly.entity_id
_entity_poly.type
_entity_poly.pdbx_seq_one_letter_code
_entity_poly.pdbx_strand_id
1 'polypeptide(L)'
;VIATGQTTTVRDFVRFAFAYAGIKLRFENEGVDEVGIIESVDADIASERNIDTSHLNVGEIVVCVDKAYFRPTEVDLLLGDPTKAEQKLGWKREFNLQDLVDDMMESDLKLMAKSQYLLDGGYHAPNHFE
;
A
#
# COMPACT_ATOMS: atom_id res chain seq x y z
N VAL A 1 -1.48 -25.58 -1.30
CA VAL A 1 -1.50 -24.13 -1.55
C VAL A 1 -2.30 -23.44 -0.46
N ILE A 2 -1.74 -22.40 0.11
CA ILE A 2 -2.43 -21.47 1.01
C ILE A 2 -2.63 -20.19 0.20
N ALA A 3 -3.88 -19.82 -0.03
CA ALA A 3 -4.25 -18.67 -0.85
C ALA A 3 -5.64 -18.15 -0.45
N THR A 4 -5.97 -16.97 -0.89
CA THR A 4 -7.26 -16.34 -0.58
C THR A 4 -8.37 -16.69 -1.58
N GLY A 5 -8.01 -17.26 -2.75
CA GLY A 5 -8.94 -17.43 -3.85
C GLY A 5 -9.37 -16.11 -4.52
N GLN A 6 -8.68 -15.03 -4.21
CA GLN A 6 -8.95 -13.69 -4.76
C GLN A 6 -7.66 -13.07 -5.29
N THR A 7 -7.77 -12.35 -6.38
CA THR A 7 -6.66 -11.55 -6.95
C THR A 7 -6.99 -10.07 -6.79
N THR A 8 -5.96 -9.30 -6.47
CA THR A 8 -6.03 -7.84 -6.38
C THR A 8 -4.92 -7.25 -7.20
N THR A 9 -5.22 -6.20 -7.95
CA THR A 9 -4.20 -5.46 -8.70
C THR A 9 -3.28 -4.69 -7.75
N VAL A 10 -2.02 -4.48 -8.16
CA VAL A 10 -1.09 -3.60 -7.42
C VAL A 10 -1.69 -2.19 -7.28
N ARG A 11 -2.36 -1.70 -8.32
CA ARG A 11 -3.04 -0.40 -8.32
C ARG A 11 -4.09 -0.31 -7.19
N ASP A 12 -4.92 -1.34 -7.03
CA ASP A 12 -5.93 -1.35 -5.98
C ASP A 12 -5.31 -1.50 -4.59
N PHE A 13 -4.24 -2.28 -4.45
CA PHE A 13 -3.48 -2.36 -3.20
C PHE A 13 -2.93 -0.97 -2.80
N VAL A 14 -2.34 -0.25 -3.74
CA VAL A 14 -1.85 1.12 -3.52
C VAL A 14 -3.00 2.06 -3.12
N ARG A 15 -4.17 1.96 -3.79
CA ARG A 15 -5.35 2.75 -3.40
C ARG A 15 -5.78 2.49 -1.96
N PHE A 16 -5.83 1.24 -1.53
CA PHE A 16 -6.19 0.88 -0.16
C PHE A 16 -5.18 1.43 0.85
N ALA A 17 -3.88 1.32 0.55
CA ALA A 17 -2.84 1.86 1.42
C ALA A 17 -2.96 3.39 1.59
N PHE A 18 -3.11 4.12 0.51
CA PHE A 18 -3.28 5.57 0.59
C PHE A 18 -4.62 5.97 1.25
N ALA A 19 -5.70 5.23 1.00
CA ALA A 19 -6.99 5.46 1.65
C ALA A 19 -6.91 5.29 3.17
N TYR A 20 -6.09 4.36 3.65
CA TYR A 20 -5.81 4.22 5.09
C TYR A 20 -5.26 5.51 5.69
N ALA A 21 -4.45 6.25 4.96
CA ALA A 21 -3.89 7.54 5.37
C ALA A 21 -4.83 8.75 5.11
N GLY A 22 -6.05 8.50 4.65
CA GLY A 22 -7.01 9.56 4.29
C GLY A 22 -6.73 10.18 2.91
N ILE A 23 -5.91 9.54 2.07
CA ILE A 23 -5.54 10.06 0.76
C ILE A 23 -6.24 9.26 -0.32
N LYS A 24 -7.04 9.92 -1.15
CA LYS A 24 -7.66 9.33 -2.33
C LYS A 24 -6.79 9.57 -3.56
N LEU A 25 -6.46 8.49 -4.26
CA LEU A 25 -5.70 8.54 -5.50
C LEU A 25 -6.58 8.33 -6.73
N ARG A 26 -6.28 9.09 -7.80
CA ARG A 26 -6.64 8.73 -9.16
C ARG A 26 -5.41 8.31 -9.93
N PHE A 27 -5.58 7.40 -10.88
CA PHE A 27 -4.50 6.94 -11.74
C PHE A 27 -4.70 7.47 -13.16
N GLU A 28 -3.64 7.92 -13.78
CA GLU A 28 -3.60 8.42 -15.15
C GLU A 28 -2.51 7.70 -15.94
N ASN A 29 -2.69 7.61 -17.25
CA ASN A 29 -1.85 6.88 -18.19
C ASN A 29 -1.87 5.36 -17.96
N GLU A 30 -1.00 4.63 -18.68
CA GLU A 30 -0.91 3.18 -18.64
C GLU A 30 0.54 2.69 -18.73
N GLY A 31 0.77 1.47 -18.24
CA GLY A 31 2.07 0.80 -18.33
C GLY A 31 3.15 1.54 -17.53
N VAL A 32 4.28 1.78 -18.17
CA VAL A 32 5.43 2.45 -17.55
C VAL A 32 5.22 3.94 -17.27
N ASP A 33 4.25 4.55 -17.94
CA ASP A 33 3.92 5.97 -17.78
C ASP A 33 2.74 6.19 -16.80
N GLU A 34 2.23 5.12 -16.19
CA GLU A 34 1.16 5.22 -15.21
C GLU A 34 1.62 5.96 -13.96
N VAL A 35 0.80 6.90 -13.51
CA VAL A 35 1.04 7.70 -12.31
C VAL A 35 -0.18 7.71 -11.40
N GLY A 36 0.06 7.74 -10.10
CA GLY A 36 -0.96 7.97 -9.07
C GLY A 36 -0.88 9.40 -8.56
N ILE A 37 -2.01 10.09 -8.62
CA ILE A 37 -2.14 11.51 -8.31
C ILE A 37 -3.10 11.69 -7.15
N ILE A 38 -2.79 12.59 -6.23
CA ILE A 38 -3.69 12.93 -5.12
C ILE A 38 -4.96 13.59 -5.69
N GLU A 39 -6.09 12.93 -5.52
CA GLU A 39 -7.40 13.46 -5.89
C GLU A 39 -8.02 14.27 -4.75
N SER A 40 -7.90 13.79 -3.52
CA SER A 40 -8.35 14.48 -2.31
C SER A 40 -7.61 13.98 -1.08
N VAL A 41 -7.58 14.79 -0.04
CA VAL A 41 -7.02 14.46 1.28
C VAL A 41 -8.13 14.68 2.31
N ASP A 42 -8.40 13.64 3.11
CA ASP A 42 -9.30 13.69 4.26
C ASP A 42 -8.48 13.96 5.53
N ALA A 43 -8.52 15.20 5.98
CA ALA A 43 -7.73 15.65 7.12
C ALA A 43 -8.19 15.01 8.43
N ASP A 44 -9.46 14.62 8.56
CA ASP A 44 -10.01 14.01 9.77
C ASP A 44 -9.44 12.59 9.93
N ILE A 45 -9.48 11.77 8.87
CA ILE A 45 -8.88 10.43 8.86
C ILE A 45 -7.38 10.51 9.12
N ALA A 46 -6.67 11.40 8.44
CA ALA A 46 -5.24 11.57 8.63
C ALA A 46 -4.89 11.97 10.07
N SER A 47 -5.65 12.88 10.66
CA SER A 47 -5.47 13.33 12.04
C SER A 47 -5.69 12.21 13.06
N GLU A 48 -6.72 11.38 12.89
CA GLU A 48 -6.99 10.21 13.73
C GLU A 48 -5.82 9.22 13.75
N ARG A 49 -5.04 9.18 12.67
CA ARG A 49 -3.87 8.29 12.51
C ARG A 49 -2.53 8.99 12.76
N ASN A 50 -2.56 10.25 13.25
CA ASN A 50 -1.38 11.07 13.52
C ASN A 50 -0.49 11.29 12.26
N ILE A 51 -1.12 11.44 11.10
CA ILE A 51 -0.44 11.71 9.84
C ILE A 51 -0.50 13.21 9.55
N ASP A 52 0.67 13.83 9.36
CA ASP A 52 0.76 15.21 8.90
C ASP A 52 0.59 15.27 7.37
N THR A 53 -0.50 15.86 6.94
CA THR A 53 -0.82 16.04 5.51
C THR A 53 -0.60 17.46 5.03
N SER A 54 -0.03 18.34 5.85
CA SER A 54 0.12 19.77 5.54
C SER A 54 0.99 20.05 4.31
N HIS A 55 1.87 19.11 3.97
CA HIS A 55 2.78 19.18 2.83
C HIS A 55 2.24 18.50 1.56
N LEU A 56 1.07 17.85 1.64
CA LEU A 56 0.45 17.14 0.51
C LEU A 56 -0.49 18.06 -0.26
N ASN A 57 -0.38 18.07 -1.58
CA ASN A 57 -1.20 18.90 -2.44
C ASN A 57 -2.05 18.06 -3.40
N VAL A 58 -3.31 18.43 -3.55
CA VAL A 58 -4.17 17.86 -4.59
C VAL A 58 -3.55 18.13 -5.95
N GLY A 59 -3.50 17.11 -6.81
CA GLY A 59 -2.84 17.16 -8.11
C GLY A 59 -1.36 16.74 -8.10
N GLU A 60 -0.79 16.49 -6.93
CA GLU A 60 0.59 16.01 -6.80
C GLU A 60 0.71 14.54 -7.19
N ILE A 61 1.77 14.19 -7.93
CA ILE A 61 2.12 12.81 -8.27
C ILE A 61 2.87 12.20 -7.09
N VAL A 62 2.31 11.14 -6.52
CA VAL A 62 2.89 10.44 -5.36
C VAL A 62 3.23 8.97 -5.66
N VAL A 63 2.79 8.45 -6.81
CA VAL A 63 3.11 7.10 -7.27
C VAL A 63 3.53 7.16 -8.72
N CYS A 64 4.60 6.48 -9.06
CA CYS A 64 5.05 6.30 -10.45
C CYS A 64 5.62 4.90 -10.64
N VAL A 65 5.61 4.43 -11.88
CA VAL A 65 6.24 3.16 -12.26
C VAL A 65 7.71 3.40 -12.56
N ASP A 66 8.60 2.71 -11.84
CA ASP A 66 10.03 2.76 -12.14
C ASP A 66 10.35 1.84 -13.32
N LYS A 67 10.99 2.41 -14.35
CA LYS A 67 11.40 1.68 -15.56
C LYS A 67 12.33 0.51 -15.28
N ALA A 68 13.13 0.58 -14.23
CA ALA A 68 14.05 -0.49 -13.84
C ALA A 68 13.32 -1.75 -13.36
N TYR A 69 12.11 -1.60 -12.81
CA TYR A 69 11.29 -2.70 -12.30
C TYR A 69 10.11 -3.07 -13.21
N PHE A 70 9.87 -2.29 -14.25
CA PHE A 70 8.79 -2.57 -15.19
C PHE A 70 9.09 -3.83 -16.01
N ARG A 71 8.13 -4.75 -16.01
CA ARG A 71 8.19 -6.01 -16.79
C ARG A 71 7.12 -5.99 -17.87
N PRO A 72 7.50 -5.91 -19.16
CA PRO A 72 6.53 -5.82 -20.26
C PRO A 72 5.75 -7.12 -20.48
N THR A 73 6.27 -8.25 -19.99
CA THR A 73 5.62 -9.55 -20.05
C THR A 73 5.43 -10.07 -18.63
N GLU A 74 4.26 -9.82 -18.07
CA GLU A 74 3.80 -10.42 -16.82
C GLU A 74 2.72 -11.46 -17.09
N VAL A 75 2.47 -12.34 -16.12
CA VAL A 75 1.34 -13.26 -16.16
C VAL A 75 0.06 -12.45 -15.92
N ASP A 76 -0.88 -12.53 -16.85
CA ASP A 76 -2.11 -11.74 -16.82
C ASP A 76 -2.94 -11.97 -15.56
N LEU A 77 -2.92 -13.18 -15.02
CA LEU A 77 -3.65 -13.53 -13.80
C LEU A 77 -2.98 -14.71 -13.10
N LEU A 78 -2.67 -14.53 -11.80
CA LEU A 78 -2.32 -15.62 -10.88
C LEU A 78 -3.38 -15.70 -9.79
N LEU A 79 -4.12 -16.82 -9.76
CA LEU A 79 -5.12 -17.09 -8.74
C LEU A 79 -4.79 -18.40 -8.02
N GLY A 80 -4.51 -18.30 -6.72
CA GLY A 80 -4.27 -19.47 -5.89
C GLY A 80 -5.60 -20.14 -5.51
N ASP A 81 -5.68 -21.48 -5.64
CA ASP A 81 -6.82 -22.28 -5.19
C ASP A 81 -6.52 -22.93 -3.83
N PRO A 82 -7.17 -22.51 -2.72
CA PRO A 82 -6.96 -23.07 -1.38
C PRO A 82 -7.81 -24.28 -1.09
N THR A 83 -8.67 -24.76 -1.99
CA THR A 83 -9.70 -25.80 -1.73
C THR A 83 -9.13 -27.05 -1.05
N LYS A 84 -7.94 -27.51 -1.46
CA LYS A 84 -7.31 -28.69 -0.86
C LYS A 84 -6.90 -28.45 0.59
N ALA A 85 -6.43 -27.24 0.93
CA ALA A 85 -6.06 -26.88 2.30
C ALA A 85 -7.33 -26.76 3.17
N GLU A 86 -8.36 -26.16 2.66
CA GLU A 86 -9.65 -26.01 3.35
C GLU A 86 -10.28 -27.38 3.66
N GLN A 87 -10.38 -28.27 2.66
CA GLN A 87 -11.01 -29.57 2.80
C GLN A 87 -10.21 -30.57 3.63
N LYS A 88 -8.88 -30.61 3.47
CA LYS A 88 -8.04 -31.63 4.10
C LYS A 88 -7.43 -31.21 5.44
N LEU A 89 -7.18 -29.93 5.63
CA LEU A 89 -6.53 -29.39 6.83
C LEU A 89 -7.47 -28.55 7.69
N GLY A 90 -8.69 -28.29 7.23
CA GLY A 90 -9.63 -27.40 7.92
C GLY A 90 -9.13 -25.94 7.96
N TRP A 91 -8.19 -25.60 7.08
CA TRP A 91 -7.67 -24.23 7.01
C TRP A 91 -8.78 -23.27 6.62
N LYS A 92 -8.82 -22.11 7.29
CA LYS A 92 -9.77 -21.04 6.98
C LYS A 92 -9.02 -19.72 6.95
N ARG A 93 -9.41 -18.86 6.03
CA ARG A 93 -8.93 -17.47 5.99
C ARG A 93 -9.57 -16.71 7.14
N GLU A 94 -8.77 -16.11 8.01
CA GLU A 94 -9.21 -15.28 9.13
C GLU A 94 -9.24 -13.80 8.79
N PHE A 95 -8.32 -13.37 7.90
CA PHE A 95 -8.14 -11.97 7.51
C PHE A 95 -8.44 -11.77 6.02
N ASN A 96 -8.96 -10.61 5.68
CA ASN A 96 -9.16 -10.18 4.31
C ASN A 96 -8.04 -9.23 3.86
N LEU A 97 -8.11 -8.72 2.62
CA LEU A 97 -7.10 -7.80 2.10
C LEU A 97 -7.06 -6.47 2.86
N GLN A 98 -8.22 -5.94 3.26
CA GLN A 98 -8.27 -4.68 4.00
C GLN A 98 -7.60 -4.82 5.36
N ASP A 99 -7.87 -5.92 6.08
CA ASP A 99 -7.21 -6.20 7.36
C ASP A 99 -5.68 -6.25 7.23
N LEU A 100 -5.18 -6.86 6.13
CA LEU A 100 -3.75 -6.91 5.83
C LEU A 100 -3.17 -5.52 5.55
N VAL A 101 -3.85 -4.74 4.71
CA VAL A 101 -3.41 -3.38 4.39
C VAL A 101 -3.37 -2.51 5.65
N ASP A 102 -4.40 -2.60 6.48
CA ASP A 102 -4.51 -1.81 7.72
C ASP A 102 -3.37 -2.15 8.68
N ASP A 103 -3.06 -3.43 8.89
CA ASP A 103 -1.95 -3.89 9.74
C ASP A 103 -0.59 -3.43 9.21
N MET A 104 -0.35 -3.59 7.90
CA MET A 104 0.89 -3.13 7.26
C MET A 104 1.05 -1.62 7.38
N MET A 105 0.02 -0.84 7.05
CA MET A 105 0.06 0.62 7.12
C MET A 105 0.27 1.12 8.53
N GLU A 106 -0.41 0.55 9.53
CA GLU A 106 -0.21 0.91 10.93
C GLU A 106 1.23 0.68 11.37
N SER A 107 1.82 -0.45 11.01
CA SER A 107 3.20 -0.81 11.32
C SER A 107 4.19 0.15 10.65
N ASP A 108 4.02 0.40 9.35
CA ASP A 108 4.94 1.23 8.57
C ASP A 108 4.87 2.70 8.97
N LEU A 109 3.69 3.23 9.27
CA LEU A 109 3.54 4.60 9.75
C LEU A 109 4.21 4.80 11.11
N LYS A 110 4.08 3.83 12.04
CA LYS A 110 4.81 3.86 13.32
C LYS A 110 6.32 3.85 13.12
N LEU A 111 6.80 3.03 12.19
CA LEU A 111 8.22 2.92 11.85
C LEU A 111 8.73 4.24 11.26
N MET A 112 8.00 4.83 10.33
CA MET A 112 8.35 6.11 9.71
C MET A 112 8.33 7.26 10.72
N ALA A 113 7.32 7.34 11.59
CA ALA A 113 7.26 8.35 12.65
C ALA A 113 8.45 8.25 13.59
N LYS A 114 8.87 7.02 13.97
CA LYS A 114 10.08 6.81 14.77
C LYS A 114 11.34 7.28 14.04
N SER A 115 11.46 6.94 12.75
CA SER A 115 12.62 7.34 11.94
C SER A 115 12.70 8.86 11.80
N GLN A 116 11.58 9.52 11.56
CA GLN A 116 11.51 10.99 11.48
C GLN A 116 11.91 11.64 12.82
N TYR A 117 11.40 11.12 13.93
CA TYR A 117 11.77 11.63 15.27
C TYR A 117 13.28 11.53 15.54
N LEU A 118 13.92 10.44 15.10
CA LEU A 118 15.38 10.27 15.23
C LEU A 118 16.13 11.28 14.36
N LEU A 119 15.71 11.48 13.12
CA LEU A 119 16.32 12.45 12.20
C LEU A 119 16.20 13.88 12.72
N ASP A 120 15.02 14.27 13.21
CA ASP A 120 14.76 15.60 13.79
C ASP A 120 15.62 15.84 15.05
N GLY A 121 15.92 14.80 15.80
CA GLY A 121 16.84 14.82 16.93
C GLY A 121 18.34 14.83 16.56
N GLY A 122 18.67 14.78 15.27
CA GLY A 122 20.05 14.72 14.77
C GLY A 122 20.71 13.34 14.88
N TYR A 123 19.90 12.27 15.04
CA TYR A 123 20.37 10.90 15.10
C TYR A 123 20.27 10.21 13.74
N HIS A 124 21.03 9.13 13.55
CA HIS A 124 20.86 8.26 12.38
C HIS A 124 19.58 7.42 12.51
N ALA A 125 18.74 7.45 11.49
CA ALA A 125 17.65 6.50 11.33
C ALA A 125 18.14 5.33 10.45
N PRO A 126 17.85 4.06 10.81
CA PRO A 126 18.15 2.92 9.94
C PRO A 126 17.40 3.03 8.63
N ASN A 127 18.07 2.69 7.50
CA ASN A 127 17.36 2.52 6.23
C ASN A 127 16.64 1.15 6.28
N HIS A 128 15.32 1.16 6.22
CA HIS A 128 14.49 -0.04 6.32
C HIS A 128 14.10 -0.62 4.94
N PHE A 129 14.53 0.03 3.85
CA PHE A 129 14.06 -0.26 2.48
C PHE A 129 15.18 -0.59 1.49
N GLU A 130 16.40 -0.85 1.97
CA GLU A 130 17.51 -1.37 1.16
C GLU A 130 17.70 -2.88 1.33
#